data_d2491d22f17e3877eaf8eff214b9830a
#
_entry.id   d2491d22f17e3877eaf8eff214b9830a
#
_cell.length_a   1.000
_cell.length_b   1.000
_cell.length_c   1.000
_cell.angle_alpha   90.00
_cell.angle_beta   90.00
_cell.angle_gamma   90.00
#
_symmetry.space_group_name_H-M   'P 1'
#
loop_
_entity.id
_entity.type
_entity.pdbx_description
1 polymer ?
#
loop_
_entity_poly.entity_id
_entity_poly.type
_entity_poly.pdbx_seq_one_letter_code
_entity_poly.pdbx_strand_id
1 'polypeptide(L)'
;MKMSGEKAIHRQELERGLLTQKISRLFLKYTIPGVAGLLFLGIQSVIDGVILGRFVRANALASVNLILPCYSLMTALSIVIGVGCQTLIGINLGRLDRQEANNAITTSFLFLGGISVLISGLIYIFAGDIARMLGANDVLVTGAVDYIRSLVPFFPLLSLMFLGDYMIKAMGHPLYAMIVMGSTVLINIGLDLLFIPVMGLGIKGAGLATGLAFTLGALFNIPRMFQRGQVVAVQRGRFRWPLVWNALYNG
;
A
#
# COMPACT_ATOMS: atom_id res chain seq x y z
N MET A 1 -7.70 1.83 34.98
CA MET A 1 -6.70 2.89 35.29
C MET A 1 -5.25 2.43 35.15
N LYS A 2 -4.85 1.20 35.55
CA LYS A 2 -3.47 0.67 35.37
C LYS A 2 -2.96 0.56 33.92
N MET A 3 -3.78 0.12 32.99
CA MET A 3 -3.43 -0.03 31.55
C MET A 3 -3.08 1.30 30.84
N SER A 4 -3.48 2.45 31.37
CA SER A 4 -3.16 3.76 30.80
C SER A 4 -1.71 4.19 31.12
N GLY A 5 -1.20 3.82 32.31
CA GLY A 5 0.15 4.15 32.75
C GLY A 5 1.24 3.35 32.02
N GLU A 6 1.06 2.03 31.85
CA GLU A 6 2.01 1.19 31.11
C GLU A 6 2.17 1.61 29.63
N LYS A 7 1.06 1.99 28.99
CA LYS A 7 1.09 2.50 27.62
C LYS A 7 1.78 3.88 27.52
N ALA A 8 1.68 4.71 28.53
CA ALA A 8 2.36 6.00 28.58
C ALA A 8 3.87 5.82 28.80
N ILE A 9 4.28 4.88 29.63
CA ILE A 9 5.68 4.55 29.89
C ILE A 9 6.32 3.97 28.61
N HIS A 10 5.69 2.98 28.00
CA HIS A 10 6.18 2.38 26.76
C HIS A 10 6.30 3.41 25.61
N ARG A 11 5.44 4.41 25.60
CA ARG A 11 5.48 5.54 24.65
C ARG A 11 6.67 6.47 24.90
N GLN A 12 6.99 6.79 26.17
CA GLN A 12 8.16 7.58 26.52
C GLN A 12 9.47 6.84 26.25
N GLU A 13 9.48 5.53 26.44
CA GLU A 13 10.64 4.68 26.11
C GLU A 13 10.91 4.62 24.61
N LEU A 14 9.86 4.54 23.77
CA LEU A 14 9.98 4.62 22.31
C LEU A 14 10.53 5.98 21.84
N GLU A 15 10.00 7.07 22.38
CA GLU A 15 10.46 8.43 22.05
C GLU A 15 11.91 8.66 22.52
N ARG A 16 12.27 8.23 23.74
CA ARG A 16 13.66 8.28 24.24
C ARG A 16 14.59 7.36 23.42
N GLY A 17 14.13 6.17 23.06
CA GLY A 17 14.90 5.24 22.24
C GLY A 17 15.26 5.80 20.87
N LEU A 18 14.37 6.58 20.24
CA LEU A 18 14.63 7.25 18.97
C LEU A 18 15.68 8.37 19.08
N LEU A 19 15.71 9.08 20.22
CA LEU A 19 16.60 10.23 20.46
C LEU A 19 17.98 9.82 21.00
N THR A 20 18.11 8.65 21.64
CA THR A 20 19.33 8.22 22.35
C THR A 20 20.09 7.10 21.65
N GLN A 21 19.50 6.40 20.67
CA GLN A 21 20.18 5.34 19.95
C GLN A 21 21.20 5.89 18.94
N LYS A 22 22.33 5.14 18.74
CA LYS A 22 23.29 5.46 17.70
C LYS A 22 22.61 5.51 16.33
N ILE A 23 22.85 6.58 15.57
CA ILE A 23 22.23 6.82 14.24
C ILE A 23 22.39 5.60 13.32
N SER A 24 23.55 4.96 13.31
CA SER A 24 23.81 3.76 12.51
C SER A 24 22.88 2.59 12.84
N ARG A 25 22.60 2.37 14.14
CA ARG A 25 21.69 1.31 14.59
C ARG A 25 20.24 1.61 14.22
N LEU A 26 19.85 2.88 14.35
CA LEU A 26 18.53 3.36 13.98
C LEU A 26 18.34 3.23 12.46
N PHE A 27 19.35 3.64 11.67
CA PHE A 27 19.36 3.51 10.22
C PHE A 27 19.12 2.06 9.79
N LEU A 28 19.92 1.10 10.29
CA LEU A 28 19.76 -0.32 9.95
C LEU A 28 18.38 -0.88 10.37
N LYS A 29 17.87 -0.46 11.54
CA LYS A 29 16.55 -0.88 12.04
C LYS A 29 15.40 -0.51 11.09
N TYR A 30 15.51 0.57 10.34
CA TYR A 30 14.49 1.02 9.38
C TYR A 30 14.82 0.59 7.95
N THR A 31 16.09 0.61 7.56
CA THR A 31 16.51 0.31 6.19
C THR A 31 16.34 -1.18 5.87
N ILE A 32 16.74 -2.08 6.77
CA ILE A 32 16.64 -3.54 6.51
C ILE A 32 15.18 -3.95 6.26
N PRO A 33 14.19 -3.63 7.13
CA PRO A 33 12.80 -3.96 6.86
C PRO A 33 12.24 -3.24 5.62
N GLY A 34 12.68 -2.01 5.35
CA GLY A 34 12.25 -1.27 4.17
C GLY A 34 12.70 -1.93 2.87
N VAL A 35 14.00 -2.28 2.78
CA VAL A 35 14.56 -2.98 1.61
C VAL A 35 13.94 -4.37 1.45
N ALA A 36 13.75 -5.12 2.54
CA ALA A 36 13.10 -6.42 2.50
C ALA A 36 11.67 -6.32 1.95
N GLY A 37 10.91 -5.29 2.34
CA GLY A 37 9.56 -5.06 1.80
C GLY A 37 9.56 -4.82 0.28
N LEU A 38 10.53 -4.05 -0.24
CA LEU A 38 10.67 -3.84 -1.69
C LEU A 38 11.10 -5.12 -2.42
N LEU A 39 11.99 -5.91 -1.82
CA LEU A 39 12.39 -7.20 -2.38
C LEU A 39 11.21 -8.18 -2.45
N PHE A 40 10.33 -8.21 -1.45
CA PHE A 40 9.12 -9.03 -1.49
C PHE A 40 8.23 -8.66 -2.67
N LEU A 41 8.01 -7.37 -2.95
CA LEU A 41 7.23 -6.93 -4.11
C LEU A 41 7.90 -7.31 -5.44
N GLY A 42 9.22 -7.19 -5.53
CA GLY A 42 9.97 -7.62 -6.72
C GLY A 42 9.85 -9.13 -6.96
N ILE A 43 10.01 -9.95 -5.92
CA ILE A 43 9.85 -11.40 -5.97
C ILE A 43 8.41 -11.77 -6.37
N GLN A 44 7.41 -11.12 -5.79
CA GLN A 44 6.00 -11.30 -6.15
C GLN A 44 5.79 -11.10 -7.65
N SER A 45 6.24 -9.96 -8.20
CA SER A 45 6.06 -9.64 -9.62
C SER A 45 6.66 -10.71 -10.55
N VAL A 46 7.81 -11.27 -10.19
CA VAL A 46 8.43 -12.37 -10.96
C VAL A 46 7.61 -13.65 -10.86
N ILE A 47 7.14 -14.01 -9.67
CA ILE A 47 6.35 -15.23 -9.44
C ILE A 47 5.00 -15.13 -10.16
N ASP A 48 4.31 -13.99 -10.06
CA ASP A 48 3.04 -13.74 -10.77
C ASP A 48 3.22 -13.90 -12.29
N GLY A 49 4.31 -13.35 -12.84
CA GLY A 49 4.66 -13.52 -14.26
C GLY A 49 4.91 -14.98 -14.65
N VAL A 50 5.61 -15.75 -13.82
CA VAL A 50 5.87 -17.18 -14.04
C VAL A 50 4.58 -18.00 -13.98
N ILE A 51 3.70 -17.75 -13.01
CA ILE A 51 2.42 -18.46 -12.86
C ILE A 51 1.52 -18.16 -14.08
N LEU A 52 1.36 -16.88 -14.44
CA LEU A 52 0.58 -16.48 -15.62
C LEU A 52 1.15 -17.08 -16.90
N GLY A 53 2.46 -17.00 -17.12
CA GLY A 53 3.10 -17.53 -18.32
C GLY A 53 2.98 -19.05 -18.44
N ARG A 54 2.98 -19.78 -17.33
CA ARG A 54 2.92 -21.24 -17.31
C ARG A 54 1.50 -21.80 -17.44
N PHE A 55 0.52 -21.19 -16.79
CA PHE A 55 -0.85 -21.72 -16.65
C PHE A 55 -1.87 -21.01 -17.53
N VAL A 56 -1.56 -19.80 -18.02
CA VAL A 56 -2.42 -19.06 -18.94
C VAL A 56 -1.65 -18.84 -20.26
N ARG A 57 -2.36 -18.64 -21.37
CA ARG A 57 -1.71 -18.48 -22.69
C ARG A 57 -0.87 -17.20 -22.76
N ALA A 58 0.08 -17.15 -23.70
CA ALA A 58 0.95 -15.99 -23.93
C ALA A 58 0.20 -14.66 -24.10
N ASN A 59 -0.96 -14.68 -24.76
CA ASN A 59 -1.83 -13.51 -24.91
C ASN A 59 -2.34 -12.96 -23.56
N ALA A 60 -2.49 -13.82 -22.56
CA ALA A 60 -2.90 -13.41 -21.22
C ALA A 60 -1.81 -12.58 -20.52
N LEU A 61 -0.58 -13.04 -20.60
CA LEU A 61 0.57 -12.30 -20.05
C LEU A 61 0.74 -10.95 -20.77
N ALA A 62 0.56 -10.92 -22.10
CA ALA A 62 0.59 -9.68 -22.87
C ALA A 62 -0.53 -8.71 -22.42
N SER A 63 -1.76 -9.21 -22.21
CA SER A 63 -2.89 -8.41 -21.73
C SER A 63 -2.64 -7.81 -20.33
N VAL A 64 -2.08 -8.60 -19.41
CA VAL A 64 -1.72 -8.12 -18.06
C VAL A 64 -0.62 -7.06 -18.14
N ASN A 65 0.45 -7.31 -18.90
CA ASN A 65 1.56 -6.37 -19.06
C ASN A 65 1.10 -5.03 -19.66
N LEU A 66 0.12 -5.06 -20.55
CA LEU A 66 -0.46 -3.85 -21.14
C LEU A 66 -1.12 -2.94 -20.10
N ILE A 67 -1.66 -3.51 -19.01
CA ILE A 67 -2.38 -2.78 -17.95
C ILE A 67 -1.45 -2.38 -16.79
N LEU A 68 -0.20 -2.83 -16.78
CA LEU A 68 0.76 -2.43 -15.75
C LEU A 68 0.85 -0.91 -15.52
N PRO A 69 0.74 -0.02 -16.55
CA PRO A 69 0.73 1.42 -16.31
C PRO A 69 -0.39 1.89 -15.36
N CYS A 70 -1.58 1.29 -15.42
CA CYS A 70 -2.69 1.64 -14.52
C CYS A 70 -2.36 1.24 -13.07
N TYR A 71 -1.79 0.06 -12.87
CA TYR A 71 -1.33 -0.40 -11.57
C TYR A 71 -0.19 0.48 -11.04
N SER A 72 0.79 0.79 -11.89
CA SER A 72 1.93 1.63 -11.55
C SER A 72 1.52 3.06 -11.16
N LEU A 73 0.52 3.64 -11.85
CA LEU A 73 -0.02 4.96 -11.50
C LEU A 73 -0.59 4.96 -10.07
N MET A 74 -1.38 3.95 -9.73
CA MET A 74 -1.98 3.83 -8.38
C MET A 74 -0.93 3.59 -7.30
N THR A 75 0.04 2.72 -7.55
CA THR A 75 1.12 2.44 -6.60
C THR A 75 2.03 3.66 -6.43
N ALA A 76 2.40 4.35 -7.52
CA ALA A 76 3.20 5.57 -7.48
C ALA A 76 2.52 6.66 -6.65
N LEU A 77 1.22 6.93 -6.90
CA LEU A 77 0.45 7.89 -6.12
C LEU A 77 0.41 7.52 -4.62
N SER A 78 0.24 6.24 -4.32
CA SER A 78 0.22 5.74 -2.94
C SER A 78 1.58 5.90 -2.26
N ILE A 79 2.67 5.64 -2.98
CA ILE A 79 4.04 5.80 -2.49
C ILE A 79 4.35 7.28 -2.23
N VAL A 80 4.08 8.15 -3.19
CA VAL A 80 4.31 9.61 -3.06
C VAL A 80 3.59 10.15 -1.83
N ILE A 81 2.29 9.89 -1.70
CA ILE A 81 1.52 10.38 -0.53
C ILE A 81 2.00 9.69 0.75
N GLY A 82 2.35 8.40 0.70
CA GLY A 82 2.83 7.62 1.84
C GLY A 82 4.16 8.14 2.37
N VAL A 83 5.16 8.34 1.50
CA VAL A 83 6.48 8.88 1.86
C VAL A 83 6.36 10.31 2.36
N GLY A 84 5.57 11.15 1.66
CA GLY A 84 5.34 12.53 2.09
C GLY A 84 4.66 12.61 3.45
N CYS A 85 3.66 11.77 3.71
CA CYS A 85 3.03 11.67 5.02
C CYS A 85 4.00 11.21 6.10
N GLN A 86 4.81 10.19 5.82
CA GLN A 86 5.85 9.71 6.73
C GLN A 86 6.83 10.82 7.10
N THR A 87 7.27 11.60 6.11
CA THR A 87 8.17 12.76 6.28
C THR A 87 7.53 13.83 7.17
N LEU A 88 6.27 14.21 6.88
CA LEU A 88 5.54 15.19 7.68
C LEU A 88 5.32 14.73 9.12
N ILE A 89 5.02 13.46 9.34
CA ILE A 89 4.91 12.88 10.68
C ILE A 89 6.26 13.01 11.41
N GLY A 90 7.38 12.65 10.76
CA GLY A 90 8.72 12.72 11.35
C GLY A 90 9.10 14.16 11.72
N ILE A 91 8.90 15.14 10.83
CA ILE A 91 9.20 16.55 11.07
C ILE A 91 8.37 17.10 12.24
N ASN A 92 7.06 16.85 12.24
CA ASN A 92 6.17 17.42 13.25
C ASN A 92 6.35 16.75 14.64
N LEU A 93 6.66 15.46 14.69
CA LEU A 93 7.04 14.80 15.92
C LEU A 93 8.37 15.33 16.47
N GLY A 94 9.36 15.60 15.59
CA GLY A 94 10.61 16.24 15.98
C GLY A 94 10.42 17.65 16.55
N ARG A 95 9.40 18.38 16.10
CA ARG A 95 8.97 19.69 16.61
C ARG A 95 8.06 19.61 17.85
N LEU A 96 7.75 18.39 18.33
CA LEU A 96 6.78 18.11 19.39
C LEU A 96 5.35 18.53 19.07
N ASP A 97 5.04 18.81 17.80
CA ASP A 97 3.70 19.14 17.32
C ASP A 97 2.93 17.87 16.90
N ARG A 98 2.40 17.20 17.91
CA ARG A 98 1.59 15.98 17.69
C ARG A 98 0.28 16.25 16.97
N GLN A 99 -0.28 17.47 17.11
CA GLN A 99 -1.54 17.79 16.46
C GLN A 99 -1.34 17.88 14.94
N GLU A 100 -0.27 18.53 14.50
CA GLU A 100 0.02 18.64 13.06
C GLU A 100 0.44 17.28 12.48
N ALA A 101 1.13 16.42 13.23
CA ALA A 101 1.38 15.04 12.82
C ALA A 101 0.08 14.22 12.67
N ASN A 102 -0.90 14.40 13.56
CA ASN A 102 -2.23 13.77 13.41
C ASN A 102 -3.01 14.34 12.21
N ASN A 103 -2.89 15.63 11.93
CA ASN A 103 -3.51 16.25 10.77
C ASN A 103 -2.93 15.69 9.47
N ALA A 104 -1.60 15.49 9.42
CA ALA A 104 -0.93 14.91 8.26
C ALA A 104 -1.43 13.49 7.94
N ILE A 105 -1.51 12.61 8.94
CA ILE A 105 -2.01 11.24 8.74
C ILE A 105 -3.48 11.22 8.30
N THR A 106 -4.33 12.04 8.94
CA THR A 106 -5.76 12.11 8.63
C THR A 106 -5.99 12.66 7.22
N THR A 107 -5.26 13.72 6.86
CA THR A 107 -5.34 14.32 5.52
C THR A 107 -4.91 13.33 4.44
N SER A 108 -3.78 12.65 4.62
CA SER A 108 -3.28 11.65 3.67
C SER A 108 -4.23 10.48 3.52
N PHE A 109 -4.80 9.98 4.63
CA PHE A 109 -5.76 8.88 4.61
C PHE A 109 -7.04 9.24 3.83
N LEU A 110 -7.64 10.39 4.13
CA LEU A 110 -8.87 10.82 3.48
C LEU A 110 -8.64 11.19 2.01
N PHE A 111 -7.54 11.90 1.71
CA PHE A 111 -7.21 12.29 0.35
C PHE A 111 -6.91 11.07 -0.53
N LEU A 112 -6.00 10.19 -0.10
CA LEU A 112 -5.63 9.01 -0.88
C LEU A 112 -6.80 8.04 -1.01
N GLY A 113 -7.60 7.85 0.06
CA GLY A 113 -8.80 7.05 0.02
C GLY A 113 -9.81 7.58 -0.99
N GLY A 114 -10.11 8.89 -0.96
CA GLY A 114 -11.05 9.51 -1.88
C GLY A 114 -10.58 9.51 -3.35
N ILE A 115 -9.33 9.92 -3.58
CA ILE A 115 -8.79 9.97 -4.95
C ILE A 115 -8.61 8.57 -5.56
N SER A 116 -8.27 7.55 -4.77
CA SER A 116 -8.16 6.18 -5.26
C SER A 116 -9.51 5.59 -5.64
N VAL A 117 -10.59 5.90 -4.90
CA VAL A 117 -11.95 5.52 -5.30
C VAL A 117 -12.35 6.18 -6.61
N LEU A 118 -12.07 7.48 -6.77
CA LEU A 118 -12.37 8.22 -8.00
C LEU A 118 -11.62 7.63 -9.20
N ILE A 119 -10.30 7.46 -9.09
CA ILE A 119 -9.46 6.91 -10.17
C ILE A 119 -9.89 5.47 -10.49
N SER A 120 -10.13 4.64 -9.47
CA SER A 120 -10.62 3.28 -9.61
C SER A 120 -11.94 3.23 -10.38
N GLY A 121 -12.90 4.10 -10.02
CA GLY A 121 -14.17 4.21 -10.71
C GLY A 121 -14.02 4.60 -12.18
N LEU A 122 -13.18 5.58 -12.48
CA LEU A 122 -12.89 6.01 -13.85
C LEU A 122 -12.24 4.88 -14.67
N ILE A 123 -11.21 4.22 -14.13
CA ILE A 123 -10.54 3.11 -14.83
C ILE A 123 -11.52 1.95 -15.06
N TYR A 124 -12.39 1.65 -14.08
CA TYR A 124 -13.36 0.57 -14.20
C TYR A 124 -14.42 0.84 -15.28
N ILE A 125 -14.96 2.07 -15.33
CA ILE A 125 -15.97 2.50 -16.30
C ILE A 125 -15.38 2.50 -17.73
N PHE A 126 -14.20 3.10 -17.89
CA PHE A 126 -13.52 3.26 -19.17
C PHE A 126 -12.51 2.15 -19.48
N ALA A 127 -12.68 0.96 -18.88
CA ALA A 127 -11.71 -0.15 -18.99
C ALA A 127 -11.38 -0.53 -20.44
N GLY A 128 -12.38 -0.55 -21.33
CA GLY A 128 -12.19 -0.87 -22.73
C GLY A 128 -11.43 0.20 -23.51
N ASP A 129 -11.75 1.47 -23.26
CA ASP A 129 -11.09 2.61 -23.92
C ASP A 129 -9.65 2.73 -23.43
N ILE A 130 -9.42 2.59 -22.14
CA ILE A 130 -8.07 2.60 -21.54
C ILE A 130 -7.22 1.45 -22.10
N ALA A 131 -7.77 0.23 -22.19
CA ALA A 131 -7.06 -0.89 -22.78
C ALA A 131 -6.65 -0.60 -24.24
N ARG A 132 -7.55 -0.04 -25.05
CA ARG A 132 -7.26 0.35 -26.44
C ARG A 132 -6.25 1.49 -26.53
N MET A 133 -6.35 2.51 -25.68
CA MET A 133 -5.37 3.61 -25.59
C MET A 133 -3.97 3.11 -25.24
N LEU A 134 -3.87 2.07 -24.41
CA LEU A 134 -2.60 1.42 -24.05
C LEU A 134 -2.07 0.48 -25.15
N GLY A 135 -2.80 0.31 -26.25
CA GLY A 135 -2.37 -0.47 -27.42
C GLY A 135 -2.96 -1.88 -27.51
N ALA A 136 -4.06 -2.18 -26.78
CA ALA A 136 -4.75 -3.46 -26.94
C ALA A 136 -5.37 -3.58 -28.32
N ASN A 137 -4.98 -4.62 -29.05
CA ASN A 137 -5.68 -5.07 -30.24
C ASN A 137 -6.92 -5.92 -29.87
N ASP A 138 -7.72 -6.33 -30.87
CA ASP A 138 -8.96 -7.08 -30.63
C ASP A 138 -8.72 -8.42 -29.90
N VAL A 139 -7.52 -8.99 -29.99
CA VAL A 139 -7.15 -10.24 -29.30
C VAL A 139 -6.86 -9.99 -27.81
N LEU A 140 -6.24 -8.86 -27.47
CA LEU A 140 -5.77 -8.56 -26.12
C LEU A 140 -6.79 -7.78 -25.29
N VAL A 141 -7.69 -7.03 -25.94
CA VAL A 141 -8.62 -6.11 -25.24
C VAL A 141 -9.51 -6.83 -24.24
N THR A 142 -10.01 -8.00 -24.60
CA THR A 142 -10.89 -8.79 -23.70
C THR A 142 -10.15 -9.19 -22.43
N GLY A 143 -8.94 -9.74 -22.58
CA GLY A 143 -8.11 -10.12 -21.42
C GLY A 143 -7.70 -8.92 -20.58
N ALA A 144 -7.37 -7.78 -21.21
CA ALA A 144 -7.04 -6.54 -20.52
C ALA A 144 -8.22 -6.00 -19.70
N VAL A 145 -9.42 -5.96 -20.27
CA VAL A 145 -10.65 -5.55 -19.58
C VAL A 145 -10.99 -6.49 -18.43
N ASP A 146 -10.86 -7.80 -18.64
CA ASP A 146 -11.09 -8.80 -17.60
C ASP A 146 -10.14 -8.61 -16.41
N TYR A 147 -8.86 -8.30 -16.67
CA TYR A 147 -7.88 -8.00 -15.62
C TYR A 147 -8.21 -6.70 -14.90
N ILE A 148 -8.49 -5.62 -15.63
CA ILE A 148 -8.90 -4.34 -15.05
C ILE A 148 -10.09 -4.54 -14.09
N ARG A 149 -11.15 -5.18 -14.58
CA ARG A 149 -12.39 -5.36 -13.82
C ARG A 149 -12.22 -6.26 -12.59
N SER A 150 -11.25 -7.17 -12.60
CA SER A 150 -10.97 -8.03 -11.46
C SER A 150 -10.06 -7.36 -10.42
N LEU A 151 -9.13 -6.48 -10.82
CA LEU A 151 -8.14 -5.85 -9.92
C LEU A 151 -8.56 -4.46 -9.43
N VAL A 152 -9.06 -3.61 -10.31
CA VAL A 152 -9.26 -2.18 -10.05
C VAL A 152 -10.24 -1.88 -8.91
N PRO A 153 -11.31 -2.66 -8.65
CA PRO A 153 -12.16 -2.45 -7.48
C PRO A 153 -11.43 -2.49 -6.14
N PHE A 154 -10.27 -3.14 -6.09
CA PHE A 154 -9.44 -3.24 -4.89
C PHE A 154 -8.39 -2.12 -4.75
N PHE A 155 -8.22 -1.25 -5.75
CA PHE A 155 -7.24 -0.15 -5.71
C PHE A 155 -7.35 0.76 -4.49
N PRO A 156 -8.55 1.13 -3.99
CA PRO A 156 -8.64 1.94 -2.78
C PRO A 156 -8.01 1.26 -1.56
N LEU A 157 -8.25 -0.04 -1.38
CA LEU A 157 -7.68 -0.80 -0.26
C LEU A 157 -6.18 -1.07 -0.47
N LEU A 158 -5.75 -1.33 -1.71
CA LEU A 158 -4.35 -1.43 -2.08
C LEU A 158 -3.60 -0.12 -1.74
N SER A 159 -4.16 1.02 -2.10
CA SER A 159 -3.57 2.34 -1.82
C SER A 159 -3.46 2.59 -0.30
N LEU A 160 -4.50 2.26 0.45
CA LEU A 160 -4.50 2.39 1.92
C LEU A 160 -3.55 1.39 2.59
N MET A 161 -3.32 0.22 2.00
CA MET A 161 -2.32 -0.73 2.48
C MET A 161 -0.91 -0.13 2.38
N PHE A 162 -0.53 0.45 1.22
CA PHE A 162 0.75 1.13 1.06
C PHE A 162 0.88 2.32 2.01
N LEU A 163 -0.14 3.19 2.10
CA LEU A 163 -0.15 4.29 3.03
C LEU A 163 0.07 3.81 4.48
N GLY A 164 -0.63 2.75 4.88
CA GLY A 164 -0.49 2.13 6.19
C GLY A 164 0.92 1.62 6.47
N ASP A 165 1.57 1.03 5.47
CA ASP A 165 2.96 0.56 5.56
C ASP A 165 3.91 1.72 5.92
N TYR A 166 3.84 2.85 5.20
CA TYR A 166 4.65 4.03 5.50
C TYR A 166 4.34 4.64 6.86
N MET A 167 3.06 4.74 7.22
CA MET A 167 2.65 5.30 8.50
C MET A 167 3.08 4.45 9.68
N ILE A 168 2.98 3.12 9.58
CA ILE A 168 3.41 2.20 10.63
C ILE A 168 4.93 2.28 10.82
N LYS A 169 5.69 2.45 9.75
CA LYS A 169 7.13 2.73 9.81
C LYS A 169 7.41 4.05 10.53
N ALA A 170 6.67 5.12 10.21
CA ALA A 170 6.79 6.42 10.89
C ALA A 170 6.45 6.34 12.39
N MET A 171 5.54 5.45 12.78
CA MET A 171 5.18 5.20 14.18
C MET A 171 6.24 4.37 14.95
N GLY A 172 7.35 3.95 14.32
CA GLY A 172 8.42 3.20 14.95
C GLY A 172 8.30 1.67 14.89
N HIS A 173 7.40 1.15 14.05
CA HIS A 173 7.16 -0.29 13.92
C HIS A 173 7.55 -0.86 12.53
N PRO A 174 8.79 -0.63 12.02
CA PRO A 174 9.19 -1.05 10.67
C PRO A 174 9.16 -2.57 10.47
N LEU A 175 9.46 -3.34 11.52
CA LEU A 175 9.41 -4.80 11.46
C LEU A 175 7.98 -5.33 11.25
N TYR A 176 6.99 -4.71 11.90
CA TYR A 176 5.60 -5.09 11.70
C TYR A 176 5.16 -4.81 10.26
N ALA A 177 5.49 -3.64 9.71
CA ALA A 177 5.19 -3.29 8.33
C ALA A 177 5.80 -4.31 7.35
N MET A 178 7.07 -4.71 7.56
CA MET A 178 7.74 -5.75 6.78
C MET A 178 7.00 -7.10 6.87
N ILE A 179 6.58 -7.52 8.06
CA ILE A 179 5.86 -8.80 8.24
C ILE A 179 4.52 -8.76 7.51
N VAL A 180 3.75 -7.67 7.61
CA VAL A 180 2.48 -7.52 6.90
C VAL A 180 2.71 -7.57 5.38
N MET A 181 3.73 -6.85 4.87
CA MET A 181 4.07 -6.88 3.45
C MET A 181 4.45 -8.29 2.99
N GLY A 182 5.34 -8.97 3.72
CA GLY A 182 5.74 -10.35 3.40
C GLY A 182 4.56 -11.32 3.45
N SER A 183 3.67 -11.19 4.44
CA SER A 183 2.46 -12.00 4.52
C SER A 183 1.50 -11.73 3.34
N THR A 184 1.36 -10.47 2.93
CA THR A 184 0.54 -10.08 1.76
C THR A 184 1.07 -10.75 0.50
N VAL A 185 2.39 -10.75 0.29
CA VAL A 185 3.02 -11.41 -0.86
C VAL A 185 2.81 -12.92 -0.83
N LEU A 186 3.00 -13.58 0.32
CA LEU A 186 2.77 -15.01 0.45
C LEU A 186 1.31 -15.39 0.20
N ILE A 187 0.36 -14.60 0.71
CA ILE A 187 -1.07 -14.78 0.47
C ILE A 187 -1.38 -14.61 -1.02
N ASN A 188 -0.81 -13.60 -1.67
CA ASN A 188 -1.01 -13.39 -3.10
C ASN A 188 -0.54 -14.60 -3.92
N ILE A 189 0.69 -15.09 -3.69
CA ILE A 189 1.22 -16.28 -4.36
C ILE A 189 0.30 -17.50 -4.13
N GLY A 190 -0.17 -17.70 -2.90
CA GLY A 190 -1.11 -18.78 -2.57
C GLY A 190 -2.44 -18.64 -3.31
N LEU A 191 -2.99 -17.43 -3.40
CA LEU A 191 -4.23 -17.16 -4.13
C LEU A 191 -4.05 -17.30 -5.64
N ASP A 192 -2.91 -16.89 -6.21
CA ASP A 192 -2.60 -17.09 -7.61
C ASP A 192 -2.57 -18.58 -7.97
N LEU A 193 -1.90 -19.40 -7.16
CA LEU A 193 -1.87 -20.85 -7.34
C LEU A 193 -3.24 -21.50 -7.15
N LEU A 194 -4.12 -20.91 -6.36
CA LEU A 194 -5.49 -21.39 -6.20
C LEU A 194 -6.38 -20.96 -7.36
N PHE A 195 -6.38 -19.67 -7.71
CA PHE A 195 -7.34 -19.11 -8.66
C PHE A 195 -6.98 -19.40 -10.11
N ILE A 196 -5.68 -19.44 -10.45
CA ILE A 196 -5.25 -19.59 -11.83
C ILE A 196 -5.28 -21.06 -12.26
N PRO A 197 -4.46 -21.99 -11.69
CA PRO A 197 -4.46 -23.38 -12.16
C PRO A 197 -5.59 -24.24 -11.55
N VAL A 198 -5.95 -24.06 -10.27
CA VAL A 198 -6.93 -24.96 -9.61
C VAL A 198 -8.36 -24.56 -9.96
N MET A 199 -8.71 -23.28 -9.86
CA MET A 199 -10.07 -22.80 -10.16
C MET A 199 -10.25 -22.44 -11.65
N GLY A 200 -9.18 -22.37 -12.43
CA GLY A 200 -9.24 -22.09 -13.87
C GLY A 200 -9.69 -20.67 -14.23
N LEU A 201 -9.58 -19.70 -13.29
CA LEU A 201 -10.04 -18.33 -13.51
C LEU A 201 -9.12 -17.52 -14.45
N GLY A 202 -7.95 -18.04 -14.80
CA GLY A 202 -7.02 -17.41 -15.74
C GLY A 202 -6.65 -15.97 -15.30
N ILE A 203 -6.75 -15.01 -16.23
CA ILE A 203 -6.40 -13.60 -16.01
C ILE A 203 -7.23 -12.97 -14.87
N LYS A 204 -8.51 -13.27 -14.79
CA LYS A 204 -9.38 -12.77 -13.70
C LYS A 204 -8.89 -13.23 -12.33
N GLY A 205 -8.40 -14.48 -12.29
CA GLY A 205 -7.83 -15.06 -11.07
C GLY A 205 -6.63 -14.27 -10.56
N ALA A 206 -5.72 -13.86 -11.45
CA ALA A 206 -4.56 -13.04 -11.11
C ALA A 206 -4.97 -11.67 -10.52
N GLY A 207 -5.93 -10.98 -11.16
CA GLY A 207 -6.43 -9.71 -10.66
C GLY A 207 -7.11 -9.83 -9.28
N LEU A 208 -7.93 -10.87 -9.10
CA LEU A 208 -8.58 -11.15 -7.82
C LEU A 208 -7.57 -11.52 -6.72
N ALA A 209 -6.58 -12.35 -7.03
CA ALA A 209 -5.55 -12.76 -6.07
C ALA A 209 -4.77 -11.55 -5.55
N THR A 210 -4.31 -10.69 -6.46
CA THR A 210 -3.62 -9.45 -6.09
C THR A 210 -4.54 -8.54 -5.28
N GLY A 211 -5.76 -8.29 -5.74
CA GLY A 211 -6.71 -7.44 -5.04
C GLY A 211 -7.05 -7.92 -3.64
N LEU A 212 -7.33 -9.20 -3.47
CA LEU A 212 -7.65 -9.80 -2.18
C LEU A 212 -6.44 -9.83 -1.22
N ALA A 213 -5.25 -10.14 -1.72
CA ALA A 213 -4.04 -10.15 -0.89
C ALA A 213 -3.75 -8.77 -0.31
N PHE A 214 -3.78 -7.72 -1.13
CA PHE A 214 -3.59 -6.34 -0.66
C PHE A 214 -4.74 -5.85 0.22
N THR A 215 -5.97 -6.32 -0.01
CA THR A 215 -7.10 -6.05 0.89
C THR A 215 -6.86 -6.64 2.27
N LEU A 216 -6.39 -7.88 2.36
CA LEU A 216 -6.03 -8.50 3.64
C LEU A 216 -4.88 -7.74 4.32
N GLY A 217 -3.84 -7.34 3.57
CA GLY A 217 -2.78 -6.47 4.08
C GLY A 217 -3.32 -5.16 4.64
N ALA A 218 -4.27 -4.51 3.95
CA ALA A 218 -4.93 -3.29 4.42
C ALA A 218 -5.71 -3.53 5.72
N LEU A 219 -6.40 -4.66 5.85
CA LEU A 219 -7.13 -5.02 7.07
C LEU A 219 -6.22 -5.21 8.30
N PHE A 220 -4.95 -5.56 8.10
CA PHE A 220 -3.94 -5.57 9.18
C PHE A 220 -3.38 -4.19 9.49
N ASN A 221 -3.17 -3.34 8.48
CA ASN A 221 -2.58 -2.02 8.64
C ASN A 221 -3.58 -0.97 9.15
N ILE A 222 -4.80 -0.91 8.57
CA ILE A 222 -5.81 0.11 8.88
C ILE A 222 -6.17 0.15 10.39
N PRO A 223 -6.47 -0.96 11.08
CA PRO A 223 -6.82 -0.91 12.50
C PRO A 223 -5.72 -0.29 13.35
N ARG A 224 -4.44 -0.52 13.00
CA ARG A 224 -3.31 0.10 13.71
C ARG A 224 -3.25 1.61 13.56
N MET A 225 -3.67 2.15 12.42
CA MET A 225 -3.73 3.59 12.18
C MET A 225 -4.79 4.28 13.06
N PHE A 226 -5.80 3.53 13.51
CA PHE A 226 -6.88 4.00 14.39
C PHE A 226 -6.69 3.66 15.87
N GLN A 227 -5.66 2.89 16.25
CA GLN A 227 -5.48 2.48 17.65
C GLN A 227 -5.23 3.67 18.58
N ARG A 228 -6.02 3.71 19.69
CA ARG A 228 -5.80 4.64 20.81
C ARG A 228 -4.53 4.22 21.54
N GLY A 229 -3.48 5.00 21.49
CA GLY A 229 -2.20 4.70 22.17
C GLY A 229 -1.00 4.79 21.25
N GLN A 230 -1.20 4.89 19.96
CA GLN A 230 -0.14 5.22 19.00
C GLN A 230 0.34 6.66 19.17
N VAL A 231 1.56 6.95 18.72
CA VAL A 231 2.14 8.30 18.74
C VAL A 231 1.27 9.27 17.94
N VAL A 232 0.79 8.83 16.79
CA VAL A 232 -0.18 9.52 15.92
C VAL A 232 -1.32 8.58 15.54
N ALA A 233 -2.52 9.12 15.26
CA ALA A 233 -3.68 8.34 14.87
C ALA A 233 -4.64 9.16 13.98
N VAL A 234 -5.24 8.52 12.97
CA VAL A 234 -6.15 9.14 12.00
C VAL A 234 -7.32 9.87 12.67
N GLN A 235 -7.92 9.29 13.71
CA GLN A 235 -9.08 9.85 14.40
C GLN A 235 -8.82 11.13 15.22
N ARG A 236 -7.57 11.56 15.35
CA ARG A 236 -7.16 12.74 16.14
C ARG A 236 -6.87 13.97 15.30
N GLY A 237 -6.73 13.80 13.98
CA GLY A 237 -6.42 14.87 13.07
C GLY A 237 -7.66 15.48 12.42
N ARG A 238 -7.42 16.58 11.71
CA ARG A 238 -8.40 17.23 10.84
C ARG A 238 -7.84 17.29 9.43
N PHE A 239 -8.71 17.18 8.43
CA PHE A 239 -8.32 17.35 7.04
C PHE A 239 -7.86 18.80 6.80
N ARG A 240 -6.68 18.96 6.18
CA ARG A 240 -6.11 20.27 5.85
C ARG A 240 -5.51 20.21 4.44
N TRP A 241 -6.10 20.94 3.52
CA TRP A 241 -5.67 20.97 2.13
C TRP A 241 -4.17 21.30 1.92
N PRO A 242 -3.56 22.26 2.63
CA PRO A 242 -2.12 22.53 2.50
C PRO A 242 -1.22 21.31 2.79
N LEU A 243 -1.66 20.39 3.66
CA LEU A 243 -0.90 19.17 3.96
C LEU A 243 -0.90 18.16 2.81
N VAL A 244 -1.89 18.22 1.90
CA VAL A 244 -1.88 17.43 0.66
C VAL A 244 -0.71 17.86 -0.22
N TRP A 245 -0.58 19.17 -0.45
CA TRP A 245 0.53 19.72 -1.24
C TRP A 245 1.88 19.45 -0.61
N ASN A 246 1.97 19.60 0.72
CA ASN A 246 3.20 19.29 1.43
C ASN A 246 3.56 17.79 1.35
N ALA A 247 2.58 16.89 1.39
CA ALA A 247 2.81 15.46 1.21
C ALA A 247 3.26 15.15 -0.22
N LEU A 248 2.63 15.73 -1.23
CA LEU A 248 3.03 15.56 -2.63
C LEU A 248 4.44 16.13 -2.92
N TYR A 249 4.81 17.23 -2.28
CA TYR A 249 6.14 17.86 -2.47
C TYR A 249 7.27 17.08 -1.77
N ASN A 250 6.98 16.45 -0.64
CA ASN A 250 7.98 15.74 0.17
C ASN A 250 8.02 14.21 -0.14
N GLY A 251 7.13 13.71 -0.96
CA GLY A 251 7.08 12.32 -1.43
C GLY A 251 7.66 12.18 -2.79
#